data_96b47567b64b38dca2c533ab4f1159aa
#
_entry.id   96b47567b64b38dca2c533ab4f1159aa
#
_cell.length_a   1.000
_cell.length_b   1.000
_cell.length_c   1.000
_cell.angle_alpha   90.00
_cell.angle_beta   90.00
_cell.angle_gamma   90.00
#
_symmetry.space_group_name_H-M   'P 1'
#
loop_
_entity.id
_entity.type
_entity.pdbx_description
1 polymer ?
#
loop_
_entity_poly.entity_id
_entity_poly.type
_entity_poly.pdbx_seq_one_letter_code
_entity_poly.pdbx_strand_id
1 'polypeptide(L)'
;MSAEVPTSWFVEAPRNLDLVGLDADDTLWETEGGFQDIASRFEALMAPYLLADAVAGAHLDDVERRNLAVFGYGVKGFTLSMIETAIMLSDGAVGGDDIARILDWSREMLGNALEPYPGVTEALALLARTGLRRSIITKGDLFEQETKVAASGLSEWVDGVEILPEKDLAHYNAVLRCWGVDPARFVMIGNSVRSDILPVLELGGWAIWVPSVNQWIHEVAEPPLDHPRFAVAASLGSAVELIGR
;
A
#
# COMPACT_ATOMS: atom_id res chain seq x y z
N MET A 1 -8.09 21.49 4.25
CA MET A 1 -9.52 21.15 4.03
C MET A 1 -9.52 19.81 3.34
N SER A 2 -9.67 18.71 4.09
CA SER A 2 -9.87 17.38 3.50
C SER A 2 -11.22 17.40 2.78
N ALA A 3 -11.20 17.28 1.45
CA ALA A 3 -12.41 17.05 0.69
C ALA A 3 -13.01 15.72 1.20
N GLU A 4 -14.22 15.75 1.74
CA GLU A 4 -14.93 14.51 2.05
C GLU A 4 -15.11 13.74 0.74
N VAL A 5 -14.46 12.58 0.68
CA VAL A 5 -14.65 11.68 -0.47
C VAL A 5 -16.06 11.13 -0.36
N PRO A 6 -16.94 11.39 -1.33
CA PRO A 6 -18.32 10.92 -1.25
C PRO A 6 -18.33 9.39 -1.28
N THR A 7 -18.97 8.77 -0.31
CA THR A 7 -19.24 7.32 -0.36
C THR A 7 -20.10 7.04 -1.57
N SER A 8 -19.61 6.19 -2.48
CA SER A 8 -20.38 5.71 -3.61
C SER A 8 -20.70 4.23 -3.43
N TRP A 9 -21.86 3.83 -3.93
CA TRP A 9 -22.34 2.45 -3.86
C TRP A 9 -22.13 1.77 -5.19
N PHE A 10 -21.98 0.45 -5.19
CA PHE A 10 -22.05 -0.31 -6.43
C PHE A 10 -23.38 -0.04 -7.15
N VAL A 11 -23.32 0.06 -8.46
CA VAL A 11 -24.55 0.14 -9.30
C VAL A 11 -25.37 -1.14 -9.14
N GLU A 12 -24.67 -2.29 -9.09
CA GLU A 12 -25.25 -3.58 -8.71
C GLU A 12 -24.45 -4.16 -7.55
N ALA A 13 -25.11 -4.63 -6.51
CA ALA A 13 -24.42 -5.27 -5.39
C ALA A 13 -23.71 -6.55 -5.84
N PRO A 14 -22.48 -6.81 -5.38
CA PRO A 14 -21.80 -8.06 -5.69
C PRO A 14 -22.59 -9.25 -5.18
N ARG A 15 -22.73 -10.28 -6.01
CA ARG A 15 -23.45 -11.51 -5.65
C ARG A 15 -22.52 -12.71 -5.71
N ASN A 16 -22.71 -13.64 -4.78
CA ASN A 16 -21.97 -14.89 -4.76
C ASN A 16 -20.45 -14.71 -4.74
N LEU A 17 -19.95 -13.78 -3.92
CA LEU A 17 -18.52 -13.64 -3.68
C LEU A 17 -17.96 -14.91 -3.03
N ASP A 18 -16.69 -15.23 -3.36
CA ASP A 18 -15.94 -16.34 -2.78
C ASP A 18 -14.74 -15.88 -1.98
N LEU A 19 -14.16 -14.73 -2.38
CA LEU A 19 -12.93 -14.22 -1.79
C LEU A 19 -12.99 -12.70 -1.68
N VAL A 20 -12.56 -12.22 -0.53
CA VAL A 20 -12.27 -10.80 -0.27
C VAL A 20 -10.76 -10.65 -0.15
N GLY A 21 -10.17 -9.85 -1.03
CA GLY A 21 -8.80 -9.38 -0.92
C GLY A 21 -8.77 -8.08 -0.10
N LEU A 22 -7.80 -7.98 0.78
CA LEU A 22 -7.56 -6.82 1.64
C LEU A 22 -6.14 -6.34 1.37
N ASP A 23 -5.99 -5.12 0.90
CA ASP A 23 -4.67 -4.49 0.92
C ASP A 23 -4.22 -4.26 2.36
N ALA A 24 -2.92 -4.06 2.57
CA ALA A 24 -2.33 -3.96 3.89
C ALA A 24 -1.91 -2.52 4.24
N ASP A 25 -0.84 -2.03 3.60
CA ASP A 25 -0.24 -0.73 3.88
C ASP A 25 -1.22 0.40 3.54
N ASP A 26 -1.46 1.31 4.47
CA ASP A 26 -2.41 2.42 4.35
C ASP A 26 -3.89 2.03 4.13
N THR A 27 -4.20 0.72 4.29
CA THR A 27 -5.55 0.17 4.33
C THR A 27 -5.88 -0.46 5.68
N LEU A 28 -4.99 -1.32 6.20
CA LEU A 28 -5.14 -1.96 7.52
C LEU A 28 -4.33 -1.26 8.62
N TRP A 29 -3.21 -0.64 8.26
CA TRP A 29 -2.31 0.12 9.13
C TRP A 29 -1.62 1.23 8.36
N GLU A 30 -1.06 2.19 9.07
CA GLU A 30 -0.37 3.33 8.50
C GLU A 30 1.07 2.95 8.10
N THR A 31 1.51 3.39 6.93
CA THR A 31 2.86 3.14 6.42
C THR A 31 3.46 4.37 5.72
N GLU A 32 2.71 5.01 4.84
CA GLU A 32 3.21 6.10 4.00
C GLU A 32 3.69 7.32 4.79
N GLY A 33 3.06 7.63 5.92
CA GLY A 33 3.52 8.72 6.79
C GLY A 33 4.92 8.49 7.36
N GLY A 34 5.30 7.23 7.61
CA GLY A 34 6.66 6.87 8.00
C GLY A 34 7.68 7.16 6.92
N PHE A 35 7.37 6.86 5.66
CA PHE A 35 8.22 7.20 4.51
C PHE A 35 8.35 8.71 4.33
N GLN A 36 7.25 9.46 4.46
CA GLN A 36 7.25 10.92 4.36
C GLN A 36 8.06 11.59 5.47
N ASP A 37 8.02 11.07 6.70
CA ASP A 37 8.86 11.56 7.80
C ASP A 37 10.35 11.35 7.49
N ILE A 38 10.73 10.15 7.03
CA ILE A 38 12.12 9.88 6.63
C ILE A 38 12.54 10.74 5.43
N ALA A 39 11.69 10.92 4.43
CA ALA A 39 11.97 11.81 3.31
C ALA A 39 12.23 13.26 3.76
N SER A 40 11.47 13.73 4.75
CA SER A 40 11.65 15.06 5.34
C SER A 40 12.98 15.18 6.11
N ARG A 41 13.35 14.14 6.87
CA ARG A 41 14.66 14.07 7.54
C ARG A 41 15.80 14.01 6.53
N PHE A 42 15.63 13.29 5.42
CA PHE A 42 16.59 13.21 4.33
C PHE A 42 16.78 14.56 3.63
N GLU A 43 15.71 15.29 3.37
CA GLU A 43 15.78 16.65 2.82
C GLU A 43 16.64 17.57 3.73
N ALA A 44 16.38 17.53 5.05
CA ALA A 44 17.16 18.28 6.04
C ALA A 44 18.63 17.85 6.09
N LEU A 45 18.92 16.55 5.96
CA LEU A 45 20.28 16.01 5.92
C LEU A 45 21.05 16.54 4.70
N MET A 46 20.37 16.60 3.55
CA MET A 46 21.00 17.01 2.29
C MET A 46 21.16 18.50 2.12
N ALA A 47 20.45 19.32 2.90
CA ALA A 47 20.49 20.78 2.78
C ALA A 47 21.91 21.41 2.73
N PRO A 48 22.92 20.93 3.51
CA PRO A 48 24.28 21.47 3.42
C PRO A 48 25.01 21.14 2.10
N TYR A 49 24.56 20.15 1.35
CA TYR A 49 25.17 19.67 0.11
C TYR A 49 24.54 20.27 -1.14
N LEU A 50 23.40 20.95 -1.00
CA LEU A 50 22.62 21.47 -2.11
C LEU A 50 22.91 22.96 -2.39
N LEU A 51 22.76 23.37 -3.63
CA LEU A 51 22.67 24.77 -3.99
C LEU A 51 21.33 25.36 -3.48
N ALA A 52 21.27 26.67 -3.26
CA ALA A 52 20.21 27.37 -2.52
C ALA A 52 18.75 27.08 -2.96
N ASP A 53 18.53 26.61 -4.19
CA ASP A 53 17.18 26.36 -4.73
C ASP A 53 16.94 24.89 -5.10
N ALA A 54 17.85 23.97 -4.74
CA ALA A 54 17.70 22.55 -5.05
C ALA A 54 16.93 21.82 -3.94
N VAL A 55 16.04 20.90 -4.35
CA VAL A 55 15.20 20.08 -3.46
C VAL A 55 15.64 18.63 -3.61
N ALA A 56 16.13 18.01 -2.53
CA ALA A 56 16.60 16.61 -2.55
C ALA A 56 15.46 15.64 -2.83
N GLY A 57 14.25 15.91 -2.34
CA GLY A 57 13.08 15.05 -2.50
C GLY A 57 12.75 14.75 -3.96
N ALA A 58 12.77 15.74 -4.85
CA ALA A 58 12.50 15.51 -6.27
C ALA A 58 13.52 14.57 -6.93
N HIS A 59 14.79 14.66 -6.52
CA HIS A 59 15.83 13.75 -6.99
C HIS A 59 15.66 12.34 -6.39
N LEU A 60 15.26 12.26 -5.12
CA LEU A 60 14.96 10.98 -4.45
C LEU A 60 13.82 10.24 -5.15
N ASP A 61 12.72 10.93 -5.50
CA ASP A 61 11.60 10.35 -6.23
C ASP A 61 12.02 9.75 -7.58
N ASP A 62 12.92 10.46 -8.30
CA ASP A 62 13.43 9.99 -9.59
C ASP A 62 14.37 8.78 -9.45
N VAL A 63 15.20 8.76 -8.40
CA VAL A 63 16.09 7.63 -8.09
C VAL A 63 15.24 6.45 -7.64
N GLU A 64 14.30 6.65 -6.74
CA GLU A 64 13.41 5.61 -6.24
C GLU A 64 12.65 4.92 -7.40
N ARG A 65 12.04 5.72 -8.29
CA ARG A 65 11.34 5.18 -9.47
C ARG A 65 12.20 4.26 -10.33
N ARG A 66 13.49 4.59 -10.53
CA ARG A 66 14.42 3.73 -11.26
C ARG A 66 14.76 2.47 -10.48
N ASN A 67 14.91 2.61 -9.17
CA ASN A 67 15.35 1.56 -8.27
C ASN A 67 14.26 0.53 -7.97
N LEU A 68 12.98 0.89 -8.09
CA LEU A 68 11.86 -0.06 -7.94
C LEU A 68 12.02 -1.31 -8.83
N ALA A 69 12.49 -1.13 -10.07
CA ALA A 69 12.69 -2.25 -11.00
C ALA A 69 13.85 -3.19 -10.61
N VAL A 70 14.78 -2.73 -9.74
CA VAL A 70 16.00 -3.46 -9.37
C VAL A 70 15.94 -3.96 -7.94
N PHE A 71 15.53 -3.10 -7.01
CA PHE A 71 15.53 -3.38 -5.57
C PHE A 71 14.13 -3.67 -5.00
N GLY A 72 13.08 -3.46 -5.80
CA GLY A 72 11.70 -3.63 -5.36
C GLY A 72 11.22 -2.53 -4.42
N TYR A 73 10.04 -2.75 -3.87
CA TYR A 73 9.37 -1.88 -2.92
C TYR A 73 9.89 -2.06 -1.49
N GLY A 74 9.54 -1.14 -0.60
CA GLY A 74 9.76 -1.22 0.84
C GLY A 74 10.99 -0.46 1.33
N VAL A 75 11.20 -0.51 2.64
CA VAL A 75 12.20 0.30 3.36
C VAL A 75 13.62 0.07 2.83
N LYS A 76 13.97 -1.16 2.43
CA LYS A 76 15.31 -1.49 1.91
C LYS A 76 15.60 -0.80 0.57
N GLY A 77 14.65 -0.86 -0.37
CA GLY A 77 14.76 -0.18 -1.66
C GLY A 77 14.83 1.34 -1.52
N PHE A 78 13.98 1.90 -0.64
CA PHE A 78 13.97 3.32 -0.30
C PHE A 78 15.30 3.77 0.33
N THR A 79 15.86 2.98 1.26
CA THR A 79 17.17 3.25 1.88
C THR A 79 18.29 3.32 0.84
N LEU A 80 18.33 2.36 -0.08
CA LEU A 80 19.32 2.35 -1.16
C LEU A 80 19.14 3.57 -2.08
N SER A 81 17.93 3.98 -2.34
CA SER A 81 17.61 5.17 -3.13
C SER A 81 18.05 6.46 -2.43
N MET A 82 17.87 6.57 -1.11
CA MET A 82 18.41 7.70 -0.34
C MET A 82 19.94 7.74 -0.37
N ILE A 83 20.61 6.61 -0.20
CA ILE A 83 22.09 6.54 -0.22
C ILE A 83 22.60 6.94 -1.61
N GLU A 84 22.01 6.40 -2.69
CA GLU A 84 22.38 6.75 -4.07
C GLU A 84 22.18 8.26 -4.33
N THR A 85 21.04 8.79 -3.93
CA THR A 85 20.71 10.22 -4.05
C THR A 85 21.71 11.09 -3.28
N ALA A 86 22.06 10.70 -2.05
CA ALA A 86 23.01 11.42 -1.23
C ALA A 86 24.40 11.48 -1.87
N ILE A 87 24.89 10.36 -2.39
CA ILE A 87 26.16 10.30 -3.12
C ILE A 87 26.13 11.19 -4.35
N MET A 88 25.06 11.10 -5.13
CA MET A 88 24.90 11.86 -6.36
C MET A 88 24.84 13.37 -6.10
N LEU A 89 23.99 13.83 -5.17
CA LEU A 89 23.77 15.25 -4.91
C LEU A 89 24.94 15.92 -4.20
N SER A 90 25.73 15.16 -3.43
CA SER A 90 26.94 15.67 -2.75
C SER A 90 28.21 15.58 -3.60
N ASP A 91 28.12 15.09 -4.84
CA ASP A 91 29.30 14.76 -5.68
C ASP A 91 30.29 13.83 -4.94
N GLY A 92 29.75 12.88 -4.17
CA GLY A 92 30.51 11.93 -3.36
C GLY A 92 31.06 12.49 -2.04
N ALA A 93 30.71 13.71 -1.66
CA ALA A 93 31.20 14.35 -0.42
C ALA A 93 30.41 13.97 0.83
N VAL A 94 29.25 13.28 0.69
CA VAL A 94 28.46 12.79 1.84
C VAL A 94 29.33 11.91 2.75
N GLY A 95 29.31 12.21 4.05
CA GLY A 95 30.15 11.51 5.03
C GLY A 95 29.58 10.17 5.46
N GLY A 96 30.44 9.29 6.01
CA GLY A 96 30.01 8.02 6.58
C GLY A 96 28.99 8.17 7.71
N ASP A 97 29.07 9.24 8.49
CA ASP A 97 28.13 9.52 9.58
C ASP A 97 26.72 9.84 9.05
N ASP A 98 26.61 10.53 7.90
CA ASP A 98 25.33 10.83 7.28
C ASP A 98 24.70 9.57 6.66
N ILE A 99 25.51 8.71 6.04
CA ILE A 99 25.07 7.39 5.57
C ILE A 99 24.59 6.52 6.75
N ALA A 100 25.30 6.57 7.88
CA ALA A 100 24.87 5.84 9.08
C ALA A 100 23.52 6.32 9.60
N ARG A 101 23.23 7.62 9.57
CA ARG A 101 21.90 8.19 9.91
C ARG A 101 20.79 7.65 9.01
N ILE A 102 21.02 7.60 7.70
CA ILE A 102 20.04 7.04 6.76
C ILE A 102 19.73 5.58 7.10
N LEU A 103 20.76 4.77 7.40
CA LEU A 103 20.59 3.39 7.84
C LEU A 103 19.84 3.27 9.18
N ASP A 104 20.09 4.20 10.11
CA ASP A 104 19.43 4.19 11.42
C ASP A 104 17.92 4.52 11.29
N TRP A 105 17.54 5.49 10.46
CA TRP A 105 16.12 5.77 10.17
C TRP A 105 15.40 4.57 9.57
N SER A 106 16.07 3.84 8.69
CA SER A 106 15.54 2.62 8.10
C SER A 106 15.34 1.51 9.12
N ARG A 107 16.28 1.35 10.06
CA ARG A 107 16.16 0.41 11.19
C ARG A 107 15.04 0.80 12.14
N GLU A 108 14.91 2.11 12.42
CA GLU A 108 13.82 2.66 13.22
C GLU A 108 12.46 2.30 12.59
N MET A 109 12.29 2.58 11.29
CA MET A 109 11.05 2.29 10.59
C MET A 109 10.70 0.80 10.58
N LEU A 110 11.68 -0.07 10.32
CA LEU A 110 11.48 -1.54 10.34
C LEU A 110 11.22 -2.09 11.76
N GLY A 111 11.69 -1.39 12.81
CA GLY A 111 11.52 -1.79 14.20
C GLY A 111 10.31 -1.19 14.90
N ASN A 112 9.61 -0.25 14.28
CA ASN A 112 8.44 0.38 14.88
C ASN A 112 7.31 -0.62 15.08
N ALA A 113 6.63 -0.50 16.21
CA ALA A 113 5.40 -1.23 16.47
C ALA A 113 4.34 -0.81 15.43
N LEU A 114 3.71 -1.81 14.83
CA LEU A 114 2.68 -1.62 13.83
C LEU A 114 1.32 -1.85 14.50
N GLU A 115 0.49 -0.82 14.49
CA GLU A 115 -0.87 -0.89 15.02
C GLU A 115 -1.90 -0.81 13.89
N PRO A 116 -2.86 -1.73 13.83
CA PRO A 116 -3.97 -1.61 12.90
C PRO A 116 -4.76 -0.31 13.10
N TYR A 117 -5.30 0.24 12.03
CA TYR A 117 -6.20 1.39 12.14
C TYR A 117 -7.39 1.08 13.05
N PRO A 118 -7.93 2.09 13.75
CA PRO A 118 -9.14 1.91 14.56
C PRO A 118 -10.29 1.32 13.76
N GLY A 119 -10.92 0.27 14.29
CA GLY A 119 -12.06 -0.41 13.66
C GLY A 119 -11.69 -1.51 12.65
N VAL A 120 -10.41 -1.75 12.37
CA VAL A 120 -9.97 -2.82 11.45
C VAL A 120 -10.31 -4.19 12.00
N THR A 121 -10.00 -4.46 13.26
CA THR A 121 -10.30 -5.75 13.90
C THR A 121 -11.80 -6.03 13.93
N GLU A 122 -12.61 -5.03 14.23
CA GLU A 122 -14.07 -5.13 14.23
C GLU A 122 -14.62 -5.41 12.82
N ALA A 123 -14.05 -4.74 11.80
CA ALA A 123 -14.43 -4.98 10.41
C ALA A 123 -14.08 -6.39 9.95
N LEU A 124 -12.90 -6.90 10.31
CA LEU A 124 -12.49 -8.28 10.02
C LEU A 124 -13.36 -9.30 10.75
N ALA A 125 -13.73 -9.03 12.01
CA ALA A 125 -14.66 -9.85 12.75
C ALA A 125 -16.06 -9.90 12.11
N LEU A 126 -16.53 -8.76 11.57
CA LEU A 126 -17.79 -8.70 10.83
C LEU A 126 -17.67 -9.48 9.51
N LEU A 127 -16.58 -9.30 8.77
CA LEU A 127 -16.33 -10.02 7.52
C LEU A 127 -16.22 -11.53 7.75
N ALA A 128 -15.62 -11.97 8.86
CA ALA A 128 -15.54 -13.39 9.21
C ALA A 128 -16.93 -14.06 9.37
N ARG A 129 -17.93 -13.31 9.79
CA ARG A 129 -19.31 -13.81 9.97
C ARG A 129 -20.05 -14.06 8.65
N THR A 130 -19.55 -13.51 7.54
CA THR A 130 -20.15 -13.74 6.21
C THR A 130 -19.84 -15.12 5.66
N GLY A 131 -18.81 -15.80 6.19
CA GLY A 131 -18.30 -17.07 5.66
C GLY A 131 -17.46 -16.94 4.39
N LEU A 132 -17.20 -15.72 3.91
CA LEU A 132 -16.31 -15.47 2.78
C LEU A 132 -14.86 -15.76 3.16
N ARG A 133 -14.09 -16.32 2.22
CA ARG A 133 -12.64 -16.41 2.36
C ARG A 133 -12.02 -15.01 2.30
N ARG A 134 -10.96 -14.81 3.06
CA ARG A 134 -10.28 -13.51 3.21
C ARG A 134 -8.79 -13.71 3.00
N SER A 135 -8.19 -12.86 2.20
CA SER A 135 -6.74 -12.86 2.01
C SER A 135 -6.21 -11.43 2.11
N ILE A 136 -5.14 -11.22 2.86
CA ILE A 136 -4.33 -10.03 2.69
C ILE A 136 -3.60 -10.19 1.36
N ILE A 137 -3.72 -9.20 0.49
CA ILE A 137 -3.01 -9.14 -0.80
C ILE A 137 -2.24 -7.84 -0.82
N THR A 138 -0.94 -7.91 -0.55
CA THR A 138 -0.05 -6.76 -0.44
C THR A 138 1.09 -6.86 -1.43
N LYS A 139 1.74 -5.73 -1.74
CA LYS A 139 2.98 -5.73 -2.52
C LYS A 139 4.14 -5.20 -1.67
N GLY A 140 5.34 -5.69 -1.95
CA GLY A 140 6.52 -5.22 -1.24
C GLY A 140 7.60 -6.28 -1.08
N ASP A 141 8.57 -5.96 -0.23
CA ASP A 141 9.60 -6.91 0.18
C ASP A 141 8.97 -8.03 1.02
N LEU A 142 9.24 -9.27 0.64
CA LEU A 142 8.64 -10.45 1.27
C LEU A 142 8.87 -10.47 2.79
N PHE A 143 10.11 -10.29 3.22
CA PHE A 143 10.46 -10.34 4.65
C PHE A 143 9.82 -9.20 5.44
N GLU A 144 9.76 -8.00 4.85
CA GLU A 144 9.14 -6.84 5.48
C GLU A 144 7.63 -7.05 5.64
N GLN A 145 6.94 -7.48 4.58
CA GLN A 145 5.50 -7.69 4.63
C GLN A 145 5.09 -8.87 5.53
N GLU A 146 5.84 -9.98 5.51
CA GLU A 146 5.62 -11.09 6.46
C GLU A 146 5.75 -10.61 7.91
N THR A 147 6.78 -9.79 8.18
CA THR A 147 7.02 -9.24 9.52
C THR A 147 5.88 -8.31 9.96
N LYS A 148 5.43 -7.41 9.07
CA LYS A 148 4.30 -6.50 9.33
C LYS A 148 3.01 -7.27 9.64
N VAL A 149 2.66 -8.25 8.81
CA VAL A 149 1.45 -9.08 9.00
C VAL A 149 1.53 -9.85 10.31
N ALA A 150 2.69 -10.43 10.64
CA ALA A 150 2.86 -11.14 11.91
C ALA A 150 2.73 -10.19 13.12
N ALA A 151 3.34 -8.99 13.04
CA ALA A 151 3.31 -8.01 14.13
C ALA A 151 1.92 -7.38 14.33
N SER A 152 1.12 -7.25 13.27
CA SER A 152 -0.23 -6.66 13.34
C SER A 152 -1.24 -7.49 14.13
N GLY A 153 -0.98 -8.79 14.33
CA GLY A 153 -1.94 -9.74 14.92
C GLY A 153 -3.15 -10.03 14.03
N LEU A 154 -3.15 -9.57 12.77
CA LEU A 154 -4.29 -9.77 11.87
C LEU A 154 -4.27 -11.09 11.10
N SER A 155 -3.17 -11.84 11.16
CA SER A 155 -3.02 -13.14 10.47
C SER A 155 -4.07 -14.18 10.87
N GLU A 156 -4.58 -14.13 12.10
CA GLU A 156 -5.63 -15.04 12.59
C GLU A 156 -7.04 -14.68 12.04
N TRP A 157 -7.21 -13.53 11.43
CA TRP A 157 -8.47 -13.08 10.85
C TRP A 157 -8.60 -13.37 9.35
N VAL A 158 -7.56 -13.87 8.71
CA VAL A 158 -7.52 -14.14 7.27
C VAL A 158 -7.18 -15.60 6.98
N ASP A 159 -7.59 -16.09 5.82
CA ASP A 159 -7.38 -17.47 5.40
C ASP A 159 -6.07 -17.62 4.61
N GLY A 160 -5.43 -16.50 4.24
CA GLY A 160 -4.13 -16.47 3.57
C GLY A 160 -3.54 -15.06 3.45
N VAL A 161 -2.28 -15.03 3.06
CA VAL A 161 -1.52 -13.80 2.80
C VAL A 161 -0.75 -13.98 1.49
N GLU A 162 -0.96 -13.09 0.55
CA GLU A 162 -0.30 -13.04 -0.75
C GLU A 162 0.58 -11.79 -0.81
N ILE A 163 1.89 -11.99 -0.88
CA ILE A 163 2.85 -10.90 -1.00
C ILE A 163 3.37 -10.91 -2.43
N LEU A 164 3.09 -9.84 -3.16
CA LEU A 164 3.33 -9.73 -4.58
C LEU A 164 4.49 -8.77 -4.88
N PRO A 165 5.29 -9.02 -5.91
CA PRO A 165 6.27 -8.05 -6.38
C PRO A 165 5.59 -6.83 -7.03
N GLU A 166 4.40 -7.02 -7.61
CA GLU A 166 3.56 -5.98 -8.19
C GLU A 166 2.09 -6.40 -8.15
N LYS A 167 1.18 -5.44 -8.00
CA LYS A 167 -0.26 -5.64 -8.06
C LYS A 167 -0.78 -5.25 -9.43
N ASP A 168 -0.54 -6.11 -10.40
CA ASP A 168 -1.01 -5.97 -11.78
C ASP A 168 -1.97 -7.10 -12.18
N LEU A 169 -2.48 -7.02 -13.40
CA LEU A 169 -3.40 -8.00 -13.98
C LEU A 169 -2.86 -9.44 -13.91
N ALA A 170 -1.56 -9.63 -14.19
CA ALA A 170 -0.96 -10.95 -14.25
C ALA A 170 -0.86 -11.58 -12.86
N HIS A 171 -0.44 -10.80 -11.87
CA HIS A 171 -0.30 -11.27 -10.49
C HIS A 171 -1.66 -11.54 -9.84
N TYR A 172 -2.65 -10.64 -9.99
CA TYR A 172 -4.02 -10.93 -9.51
C TYR A 172 -4.61 -12.17 -10.17
N ASN A 173 -4.43 -12.36 -11.48
CA ASN A 173 -4.89 -13.58 -12.15
C ASN A 173 -4.21 -14.84 -11.59
N ALA A 174 -2.92 -14.76 -11.27
CA ALA A 174 -2.18 -15.87 -10.65
C ALA A 174 -2.72 -16.19 -9.24
N VAL A 175 -2.94 -15.18 -8.41
CA VAL A 175 -3.55 -15.32 -7.08
C VAL A 175 -4.91 -15.98 -7.18
N LEU A 176 -5.81 -15.44 -8.01
CA LEU A 176 -7.17 -15.98 -8.14
C LEU A 176 -7.19 -17.42 -8.64
N ARG A 177 -6.27 -17.79 -9.52
CA ARG A 177 -6.10 -19.18 -9.97
C ARG A 177 -5.63 -20.10 -8.84
N CYS A 178 -4.69 -19.65 -8.00
CA CYS A 178 -4.23 -20.43 -6.83
C CYS A 178 -5.37 -20.64 -5.84
N TRP A 179 -6.21 -19.64 -5.65
CA TRP A 179 -7.40 -19.73 -4.78
C TRP A 179 -8.59 -20.47 -5.41
N GLY A 180 -8.55 -20.76 -6.71
CA GLY A 180 -9.65 -21.39 -7.45
C GLY A 180 -10.88 -20.50 -7.51
N VAL A 181 -10.69 -19.17 -7.66
CA VAL A 181 -11.76 -18.15 -7.65
C VAL A 181 -11.92 -17.54 -9.03
N ASP A 182 -13.15 -17.48 -9.49
CA ASP A 182 -13.51 -16.69 -10.67
C ASP A 182 -13.39 -15.20 -10.35
N PRO A 183 -12.75 -14.37 -11.21
CA PRO A 183 -12.65 -12.93 -10.99
C PRO A 183 -13.99 -12.25 -10.66
N ALA A 184 -15.08 -12.65 -11.28
CA ALA A 184 -16.41 -12.09 -11.00
C ALA A 184 -16.92 -12.36 -9.56
N ARG A 185 -16.27 -13.28 -8.84
CA ARG A 185 -16.58 -13.68 -7.46
C ARG A 185 -15.52 -13.19 -6.45
N PHE A 186 -14.67 -12.27 -6.87
CA PHE A 186 -13.62 -11.64 -6.10
C PHE A 186 -13.91 -10.16 -5.88
N VAL A 187 -13.68 -9.67 -4.68
CA VAL A 187 -13.67 -8.24 -4.38
C VAL A 187 -12.35 -7.87 -3.70
N MET A 188 -11.73 -6.79 -4.16
CA MET A 188 -10.56 -6.18 -3.53
C MET A 188 -10.97 -4.92 -2.78
N ILE A 189 -10.46 -4.76 -1.56
CA ILE A 189 -10.58 -3.55 -0.75
C ILE A 189 -9.18 -3.00 -0.54
N GLY A 190 -8.94 -1.74 -0.94
CA GLY A 190 -7.62 -1.13 -0.78
C GLY A 190 -7.63 0.37 -1.03
N ASN A 191 -6.49 1.01 -0.72
CA ASN A 191 -6.32 2.46 -0.81
C ASN A 191 -5.77 2.93 -2.15
N SER A 192 -5.11 2.07 -2.92
CA SER A 192 -4.49 2.44 -4.18
C SER A 192 -5.40 2.19 -5.37
N VAL A 193 -5.81 3.27 -6.05
CA VAL A 193 -6.57 3.14 -7.31
C VAL A 193 -5.77 2.37 -8.35
N ARG A 194 -4.48 2.63 -8.46
CA ARG A 194 -3.58 2.02 -9.44
C ARG A 194 -3.38 0.53 -9.20
N SER A 195 -3.16 0.15 -7.95
CA SER A 195 -2.72 -1.21 -7.58
C SER A 195 -3.87 -2.11 -7.12
N ASP A 196 -4.90 -1.56 -6.43
CA ASP A 196 -5.99 -2.37 -5.86
C ASP A 196 -7.25 -2.35 -6.72
N ILE A 197 -7.48 -1.26 -7.45
CA ILE A 197 -8.76 -1.04 -8.11
C ILE A 197 -8.69 -1.40 -9.59
N LEU A 198 -7.87 -0.68 -10.36
CA LEU A 198 -7.85 -0.80 -11.82
C LEU A 198 -7.55 -2.23 -12.31
N PRO A 199 -6.52 -2.94 -11.80
CA PRO A 199 -6.22 -4.28 -12.28
C PRO A 199 -7.33 -5.30 -11.97
N VAL A 200 -7.99 -5.13 -10.83
CA VAL A 200 -9.08 -6.03 -10.40
C VAL A 200 -10.33 -5.81 -11.25
N LEU A 201 -10.68 -4.56 -11.55
CA LEU A 201 -11.79 -4.25 -12.43
C LEU A 201 -11.54 -4.73 -13.87
N GLU A 202 -10.31 -4.62 -14.37
CA GLU A 202 -9.89 -5.12 -15.67
C GLU A 202 -10.04 -6.65 -15.77
N LEU A 203 -9.77 -7.39 -14.68
CA LEU A 203 -10.04 -8.82 -14.60
C LEU A 203 -11.53 -9.17 -14.55
N GLY A 204 -12.41 -8.20 -14.34
CA GLY A 204 -13.84 -8.42 -14.15
C GLY A 204 -14.21 -8.70 -12.68
N GLY A 205 -13.35 -8.40 -11.74
CA GLY A 205 -13.62 -8.43 -10.29
C GLY A 205 -14.42 -7.21 -9.82
N TRP A 206 -14.57 -7.14 -8.51
CA TRP A 206 -15.18 -6.01 -7.79
C TRP A 206 -14.10 -5.28 -7.02
N ALA A 207 -14.22 -3.98 -6.86
CA ALA A 207 -13.25 -3.20 -6.14
C ALA A 207 -13.90 -2.13 -5.27
N ILE A 208 -13.41 -2.01 -4.04
CA ILE A 208 -13.83 -0.97 -3.09
C ILE A 208 -12.60 -0.15 -2.73
N TRP A 209 -12.63 1.11 -3.08
CA TRP A 209 -11.58 2.05 -2.74
C TRP A 209 -11.84 2.65 -1.36
N VAL A 210 -10.85 2.54 -0.48
CA VAL A 210 -10.81 3.18 0.84
C VAL A 210 -9.68 4.21 0.80
N PRO A 211 -9.95 5.48 0.47
CA PRO A 211 -8.91 6.48 0.32
C PRO A 211 -8.08 6.68 1.59
N SER A 212 -6.77 6.62 1.49
CA SER A 212 -5.86 7.02 2.56
C SER A 212 -5.59 8.53 2.51
N VAL A 213 -5.32 9.14 3.68
CA VAL A 213 -4.92 10.55 3.79
C VAL A 213 -3.54 10.77 3.16
N ASN A 214 -2.64 9.80 3.36
CA ASN A 214 -1.31 9.79 2.78
C ASN A 214 -1.32 8.89 1.55
N GLN A 215 -0.90 9.44 0.42
CA GLN A 215 -0.88 8.71 -0.84
C GLN A 215 0.52 8.81 -1.45
N TRP A 216 1.13 7.66 -1.69
CA TRP A 216 2.41 7.63 -2.39
C TRP A 216 2.25 8.14 -3.82
N ILE A 217 3.13 9.06 -4.24
CA ILE A 217 3.03 9.75 -5.53
C ILE A 217 2.97 8.79 -6.73
N HIS A 218 3.63 7.65 -6.63
CA HIS A 218 3.67 6.64 -7.70
C HIS A 218 2.42 5.76 -7.77
N GLU A 219 1.52 5.84 -6.78
CA GLU A 219 0.23 5.11 -6.71
C GLU A 219 -0.98 5.97 -7.08
N VAL A 220 -0.77 7.25 -7.38
CA VAL A 220 -1.85 8.16 -7.75
C VAL A 220 -2.41 7.79 -9.12
N ALA A 221 -3.72 7.57 -9.21
CA ALA A 221 -4.48 7.39 -10.44
C ALA A 221 -5.90 7.94 -10.27
N GLU A 222 -6.57 8.22 -11.37
CA GLU A 222 -7.96 8.67 -11.34
C GLU A 222 -8.91 7.50 -11.01
N PRO A 223 -9.79 7.64 -10.01
CA PRO A 223 -10.75 6.59 -9.68
C PRO A 223 -11.82 6.43 -10.78
N PRO A 224 -12.18 5.20 -11.15
CA PRO A 224 -13.14 4.91 -12.22
C PRO A 224 -14.58 5.03 -11.71
N LEU A 225 -15.03 6.24 -11.38
CA LEU A 225 -16.31 6.52 -10.68
C LEU A 225 -17.55 5.97 -11.39
N ASP A 226 -17.51 5.83 -12.71
CA ASP A 226 -18.62 5.34 -13.52
C ASP A 226 -18.61 3.80 -13.70
N HIS A 227 -17.63 3.10 -13.14
CA HIS A 227 -17.52 1.66 -13.33
C HIS A 227 -18.54 0.90 -12.46
N PRO A 228 -19.39 -0.01 -13.01
CA PRO A 228 -20.50 -0.64 -12.28
C PRO A 228 -20.08 -1.53 -11.11
N ARG A 229 -18.83 -2.02 -11.10
CA ARG A 229 -18.26 -2.89 -10.05
C ARG A 229 -17.27 -2.15 -9.14
N PHE A 230 -17.29 -0.83 -9.16
CA PHE A 230 -16.48 0.02 -8.32
C PHE A 230 -17.34 0.70 -7.25
N ALA A 231 -16.80 0.77 -6.04
CA ALA A 231 -17.41 1.54 -4.95
C ALA A 231 -16.33 2.30 -4.15
N VAL A 232 -16.75 3.32 -3.42
CA VAL A 232 -15.90 4.09 -2.50
C VAL A 232 -16.46 3.97 -1.09
N ALA A 233 -15.60 3.66 -0.15
CA ALA A 233 -15.94 3.58 1.27
C ALA A 233 -15.00 4.46 2.10
N ALA A 234 -15.52 5.04 3.17
CA ALA A 234 -14.74 5.93 4.04
C ALA A 234 -13.79 5.17 5.00
N SER A 235 -14.01 3.86 5.18
CA SER A 235 -13.22 3.01 6.06
C SER A 235 -13.39 1.54 5.67
N LEU A 236 -12.53 0.66 6.20
CA LEU A 236 -12.69 -0.78 6.05
C LEU A 236 -14.06 -1.27 6.56
N GLY A 237 -14.52 -0.73 7.70
CA GLY A 237 -15.84 -1.07 8.25
C GLY A 237 -16.98 -0.79 7.26
N SER A 238 -17.00 0.40 6.68
CA SER A 238 -18.01 0.75 5.66
C SER A 238 -17.85 -0.06 4.37
N ALA A 239 -16.62 -0.42 3.99
CA ALA A 239 -16.38 -1.31 2.84
C ALA A 239 -16.99 -2.72 3.06
N VAL A 240 -16.82 -3.27 4.27
CA VAL A 240 -17.40 -4.59 4.63
C VAL A 240 -18.93 -4.55 4.62
N GLU A 241 -19.55 -3.45 5.03
CA GLU A 241 -21.01 -3.29 4.95
C GLU A 241 -21.55 -3.31 3.50
N LEU A 242 -20.74 -2.87 2.52
CA LEU A 242 -21.11 -2.92 1.10
C LEU A 242 -21.16 -4.35 0.56
N ILE A 243 -20.41 -5.27 1.14
CA ILE A 243 -20.32 -6.68 0.74
C ILE A 243 -21.43 -7.50 1.39
N GLY A 244 -21.84 -7.15 2.59
CA GLY A 244 -22.79 -7.92 3.42
C GLY A 244 -24.27 -7.69 3.14
N ARG A 245 -24.60 -6.93 2.08
CA ARG A 245 -26.00 -6.60 1.72
C ARG A 245 -26.60 -7.51 0.67
#